data_de7e81b88ddc7e460284a41fbd396a8f
#
_entry.id   de7e81b88ddc7e460284a41fbd396a8f
#
_cell.length_a   1.000
_cell.length_b   1.000
_cell.length_c   1.000
_cell.angle_alpha   90.00
_cell.angle_beta   90.00
_cell.angle_gamma   90.00
#
_symmetry.space_group_name_H-M   'P 1'
#
loop_
_entity.id
_entity.type
_entity.pdbx_description
1 polymer ?
#
loop_
_entity_poly.entity_id
_entity_poly.type
_entity_poly.pdbx_seq_one_letter_code
_entity_poly.pdbx_strand_id
1 'polypeptide(L)'
;GVGFPEKGTPQGGIISPLLSNIVLNELDWWVVSQWEEMPTRKNYVHRIYANDTPDKSCTIWVLRNKTNLKECYVVRYADDFKIFCKKRSDAVKMFEATKKWLMDRLNLQVSPEKSKIVNLKRHYSEFLGFKMKVRKKGKCKNGNPKYVIKACVKDKALIKIRKKAKDLIGSLRQTYDKHMEYRLIQKYNAYLIGVHNYYCIATYVNLDF
;
A
#
# COMPACT_ATOMS: atom_id res chain seq x y z
N GLY A 1 7.18 -0.09 39.18
CA GLY A 1 7.88 1.07 38.63
C GLY A 1 7.50 1.22 37.14
N VAL A 2 7.09 2.40 36.74
CA VAL A 2 6.84 2.74 35.34
C VAL A 2 8.22 2.94 34.71
N GLY A 3 8.70 1.93 33.99
CA GLY A 3 9.94 2.05 33.22
C GLY A 3 9.67 2.89 31.97
N PHE A 4 10.38 4.00 31.81
CA PHE A 4 10.41 4.75 30.55
C PHE A 4 11.33 4.02 29.55
N PRO A 5 10.84 3.61 28.39
CA PRO A 5 11.71 2.99 27.39
C PRO A 5 12.73 4.01 26.88
N GLU A 6 14.00 3.62 26.87
CA GLU A 6 15.10 4.48 26.37
C GLU A 6 15.01 4.76 24.86
N LYS A 7 14.26 3.96 24.10
CA LYS A 7 14.03 4.12 22.67
C LYS A 7 12.58 3.80 22.31
N GLY A 8 12.04 4.56 21.36
CA GLY A 8 10.71 4.37 20.79
C GLY A 8 9.68 5.36 21.30
N THR A 9 8.50 5.35 20.66
CA THR A 9 7.33 6.13 21.09
C THR A 9 6.29 5.20 21.68
N PRO A 10 5.46 5.67 22.65
CA PRO A 10 4.37 4.86 23.21
C PRO A 10 3.45 4.37 22.09
N GLN A 11 3.19 3.06 22.02
CA GLN A 11 2.21 2.51 21.10
C GLN A 11 0.81 2.96 21.45
N GLY A 12 0.02 3.41 20.44
CA GLY A 12 -1.36 3.82 20.64
C GLY A 12 -1.58 5.30 20.99
N GLY A 13 -0.52 6.11 21.00
CA GLY A 13 -0.68 7.56 21.17
C GLY A 13 -1.39 8.19 19.97
N ILE A 14 -2.33 9.13 20.22
CA ILE A 14 -3.10 9.83 19.18
C ILE A 14 -2.19 10.57 18.18
N ILE A 15 -1.05 11.06 18.66
CA ILE A 15 -0.08 11.84 17.86
C ILE A 15 0.88 10.94 17.08
N SER A 16 1.05 9.66 17.45
CA SER A 16 2.04 8.76 16.82
C SER A 16 1.91 8.66 15.30
N PRO A 17 0.72 8.54 14.68
CA PRO A 17 0.58 8.51 13.23
C PRO A 17 0.99 9.82 12.56
N LEU A 18 0.72 10.97 13.21
CA LEU A 18 1.12 12.27 12.70
C LEU A 18 2.63 12.43 12.70
N LEU A 19 3.30 12.12 13.82
CA LEU A 19 4.75 12.16 13.94
C LEU A 19 5.43 11.22 12.95
N SER A 20 4.92 10.00 12.80
CA SER A 20 5.39 9.03 11.81
C SER A 20 5.30 9.61 10.38
N ASN A 21 4.21 10.28 10.05
CA ASN A 21 4.04 10.90 8.74
C ASN A 21 5.01 12.06 8.51
N ILE A 22 5.25 12.91 9.51
CA ILE A 22 6.20 14.01 9.41
C ILE A 22 7.62 13.47 9.19
N VAL A 23 8.07 12.52 10.01
CA VAL A 23 9.43 11.96 9.95
C VAL A 23 9.65 11.19 8.65
N LEU A 24 8.72 10.32 8.26
CA LEU A 24 8.87 9.49 7.06
C LEU A 24 8.54 10.22 5.76
N ASN A 25 8.05 11.47 5.81
CA ASN A 25 7.91 12.30 4.61
C ASN A 25 9.28 12.57 3.95
N GLU A 26 10.36 12.62 4.72
CA GLU A 26 11.71 12.69 4.15
C GLU A 26 12.07 11.45 3.32
N LEU A 27 11.62 10.26 3.73
CA LEU A 27 11.78 9.04 2.95
C LEU A 27 11.02 9.10 1.63
N ASP A 28 9.78 9.60 1.66
CA ASP A 28 8.97 9.74 0.44
C ASP A 28 9.68 10.65 -0.57
N TRP A 29 10.11 11.83 -0.15
CA TRP A 29 10.87 12.78 -0.98
C TRP A 29 12.17 12.18 -1.50
N TRP A 30 12.91 11.46 -0.66
CA TRP A 30 14.13 10.82 -1.08
C TRP A 30 13.88 9.76 -2.15
N VAL A 31 12.91 8.86 -1.98
CA VAL A 31 12.60 7.84 -3.00
C VAL A 31 12.10 8.47 -4.30
N VAL A 32 11.21 9.47 -4.21
CA VAL A 32 10.67 10.19 -5.38
C VAL A 32 11.79 10.91 -6.16
N SER A 33 12.77 11.49 -5.46
CA SER A 33 13.93 12.15 -6.09
C SER A 33 14.84 11.18 -6.85
N GLN A 34 14.82 9.88 -6.53
CA GLN A 34 15.65 8.89 -7.25
C GLN A 34 15.12 8.58 -8.65
N TRP A 35 13.84 8.86 -8.92
CA TRP A 35 13.22 8.54 -10.20
C TRP A 35 12.15 9.54 -10.67
N GLU A 36 11.05 9.72 -9.93
CA GLU A 36 9.86 10.43 -10.40
C GLU A 36 10.10 11.94 -10.58
N GLU A 37 10.88 12.55 -9.68
CA GLU A 37 11.24 13.97 -9.68
C GLU A 37 12.72 14.18 -10.05
N MET A 38 13.35 13.18 -10.70
CA MET A 38 14.73 13.33 -11.13
C MET A 38 14.84 14.45 -12.16
N PRO A 39 15.65 15.49 -11.90
CA PRO A 39 15.82 16.59 -12.83
C PRO A 39 16.47 16.12 -14.12
N THR A 40 15.94 16.57 -15.26
CA THR A 40 16.51 16.30 -16.58
C THR A 40 17.19 17.54 -17.13
N ARG A 41 18.27 17.36 -17.93
CA ARG A 41 19.02 18.47 -18.50
C ARG A 41 18.17 19.38 -19.40
N LYS A 42 17.13 18.81 -20.04
CA LYS A 42 16.17 19.53 -20.88
C LYS A 42 14.76 19.30 -20.35
N ASN A 43 13.89 20.26 -20.52
CA ASN A 43 12.47 20.07 -20.26
C ASN A 43 11.83 19.27 -21.40
N TYR A 44 11.26 18.11 -21.07
CA TYR A 44 10.56 17.21 -22.00
C TYR A 44 9.04 17.26 -21.82
N VAL A 45 8.52 18.20 -21.03
CA VAL A 45 7.08 18.41 -20.87
C VAL A 45 6.58 19.23 -22.06
N HIS A 46 5.83 18.61 -22.96
CA HIS A 46 5.26 19.28 -24.14
C HIS A 46 3.77 19.55 -24.01
N ARG A 47 3.12 18.98 -23.01
CA ARG A 47 1.69 19.10 -22.78
C ARG A 47 1.39 19.26 -21.30
N ILE A 48 0.45 20.16 -21.00
CA ILE A 48 -0.16 20.30 -19.69
C ILE A 48 -1.64 19.92 -19.83
N TYR A 49 -2.15 19.08 -18.95
CA TYR A 49 -3.56 18.70 -18.92
C TYR A 49 -4.42 19.84 -18.35
N ALA A 50 -5.76 19.75 -18.55
CA ALA A 50 -6.71 20.75 -18.10
C ALA A 50 -6.72 21.00 -16.57
N ASN A 51 -6.15 20.09 -15.80
CA ASN A 51 -5.96 20.19 -14.33
C ASN A 51 -4.56 20.67 -13.94
N ASP A 52 -3.88 21.39 -14.81
CA ASP A 52 -2.51 21.91 -14.66
C ASP A 52 -1.44 20.84 -14.39
N THR A 53 -1.75 19.57 -14.61
CA THR A 53 -0.78 18.48 -14.44
C THR A 53 0.08 18.35 -15.70
N PRO A 54 1.44 18.40 -15.58
CA PRO A 54 2.33 18.21 -16.73
C PRO A 54 2.34 16.74 -17.19
N ASP A 55 2.32 16.53 -18.50
CA ASP A 55 2.52 15.22 -19.10
C ASP A 55 4.00 14.81 -19.02
N LYS A 56 4.34 13.98 -18.04
CA LYS A 56 5.70 13.48 -17.81
C LYS A 56 6.06 12.25 -18.68
N SER A 57 5.23 11.84 -19.64
CA SER A 57 5.45 10.63 -20.43
C SER A 57 6.76 10.65 -21.19
N CYS A 58 7.11 11.77 -21.84
CA CYS A 58 8.39 11.96 -22.55
C CYS A 58 9.57 11.95 -21.56
N THR A 59 9.45 12.64 -20.44
CA THR A 59 10.47 12.66 -19.37
C THR A 59 10.75 11.24 -18.88
N ILE A 60 9.73 10.48 -18.54
CA ILE A 60 9.83 9.08 -18.09
C ILE A 60 10.46 8.21 -19.18
N TRP A 61 10.10 8.40 -20.44
CA TRP A 61 10.70 7.68 -21.56
C TRP A 61 12.21 7.95 -21.67
N VAL A 62 12.63 9.21 -21.57
CA VAL A 62 14.05 9.61 -21.58
C VAL A 62 14.80 9.01 -20.41
N LEU A 63 14.29 9.15 -19.19
CA LEU A 63 14.90 8.57 -17.98
C LEU A 63 15.08 7.06 -18.11
N ARG A 64 14.07 6.37 -18.66
CA ARG A 64 14.07 4.90 -18.81
C ARG A 64 15.04 4.40 -19.88
N ASN A 65 15.18 5.13 -21.01
CA ASN A 65 15.91 4.65 -22.18
C ASN A 65 17.27 5.32 -22.38
N LYS A 66 17.51 6.48 -21.78
CA LYS A 66 18.73 7.27 -21.96
C LYS A 66 19.57 7.39 -20.68
N THR A 67 19.13 6.79 -19.58
CA THR A 67 19.88 6.83 -18.32
C THR A 67 20.01 5.42 -17.71
N ASN A 68 20.93 5.29 -16.76
CA ASN A 68 21.12 4.06 -15.97
C ASN A 68 20.34 4.10 -14.63
N LEU A 69 19.43 5.06 -14.46
CA LEU A 69 18.62 5.21 -13.27
C LEU A 69 17.73 4.00 -13.04
N LYS A 70 17.34 3.76 -11.80
CA LYS A 70 16.51 2.63 -11.40
C LYS A 70 15.07 3.10 -11.21
N GLU A 71 14.18 2.67 -12.13
CA GLU A 71 12.75 2.97 -12.07
C GLU A 71 12.15 2.42 -10.77
N CYS A 72 11.66 3.30 -9.90
CA CYS A 72 11.04 2.97 -8.63
C CYS A 72 9.91 3.92 -8.29
N TYR A 73 8.92 3.39 -7.56
CA TYR A 73 7.74 4.13 -7.11
C TYR A 73 7.45 3.74 -5.66
N VAL A 74 7.15 4.71 -4.82
CA VAL A 74 6.84 4.49 -3.40
C VAL A 74 5.35 4.65 -3.14
N VAL A 75 4.80 3.79 -2.28
CA VAL A 75 3.48 3.94 -1.68
C VAL A 75 3.63 3.69 -0.19
N ARG A 76 3.23 4.65 0.63
CA ARG A 76 3.33 4.59 2.09
C ARG A 76 2.00 4.87 2.75
N TYR A 77 1.78 4.21 3.85
CA TYR A 77 0.69 4.46 4.79
C TYR A 77 1.24 4.36 6.21
N ALA A 78 1.38 5.49 6.87
CA ALA A 78 2.08 5.61 8.15
C ALA A 78 3.51 5.03 8.09
N ASP A 79 3.78 3.98 8.88
CA ASP A 79 5.06 3.26 8.93
C ASP A 79 5.16 2.11 7.91
N ASP A 80 4.04 1.66 7.34
CA ASP A 80 4.02 0.66 6.28
C ASP A 80 4.27 1.28 4.91
N PHE A 81 5.30 0.83 4.18
CA PHE A 81 5.55 1.31 2.83
C PHE A 81 5.96 0.18 1.87
N LYS A 82 5.79 0.44 0.58
CA LYS A 82 6.22 -0.43 -0.52
C LYS A 82 6.93 0.38 -1.59
N ILE A 83 8.06 -0.15 -2.05
CA ILE A 83 8.78 0.39 -3.20
C ILE A 83 8.64 -0.60 -4.35
N PHE A 84 8.06 -0.15 -5.46
CA PHE A 84 7.85 -0.94 -6.67
C PHE A 84 8.98 -0.70 -7.64
N CYS A 85 9.63 -1.77 -8.09
CA CYS A 85 10.70 -1.73 -9.07
C CYS A 85 10.38 -2.65 -10.25
N LYS A 86 10.86 -2.32 -11.44
CA LYS A 86 10.65 -3.10 -12.65
C LYS A 86 11.45 -4.40 -12.67
N LYS A 87 12.69 -4.37 -12.18
CA LYS A 87 13.63 -5.50 -12.17
C LYS A 87 13.98 -5.89 -10.74
N ARG A 88 14.29 -7.19 -10.54
CA ARG A 88 14.73 -7.69 -9.24
C ARG A 88 16.05 -7.05 -8.79
N SER A 89 16.99 -6.87 -9.71
CA SER A 89 18.29 -6.21 -9.43
C SER A 89 18.10 -4.81 -8.85
N ASP A 90 17.13 -4.06 -9.42
CA ASP A 90 16.83 -2.71 -8.97
C ASP A 90 16.15 -2.72 -7.60
N ALA A 91 15.25 -3.69 -7.37
CA ALA A 91 14.62 -3.87 -6.08
C ALA A 91 15.61 -4.20 -4.96
N VAL A 92 16.64 -5.04 -5.25
CA VAL A 92 17.71 -5.34 -4.27
C VAL A 92 18.51 -4.08 -3.94
N LYS A 93 18.92 -3.32 -4.96
CA LYS A 93 19.67 -2.07 -4.76
C LYS A 93 18.87 -1.03 -3.99
N MET A 94 17.58 -0.85 -4.34
CA MET A 94 16.69 0.06 -3.62
C MET A 94 16.45 -0.39 -2.18
N PHE A 95 16.32 -1.68 -1.93
CA PHE A 95 16.13 -2.22 -0.59
C PHE A 95 17.34 -1.90 0.32
N GLU A 96 18.56 -2.16 -0.15
CA GLU A 96 19.78 -1.87 0.61
C GLU A 96 20.01 -0.35 0.76
N ALA A 97 19.77 0.43 -0.29
CA ALA A 97 19.86 1.89 -0.24
C ALA A 97 18.85 2.50 0.76
N THR A 98 17.61 1.99 0.77
CA THR A 98 16.57 2.44 1.70
C THR A 98 16.93 2.09 3.15
N LYS A 99 17.43 0.88 3.42
CA LYS A 99 17.90 0.48 4.76
C LYS A 99 18.99 1.40 5.26
N LYS A 100 20.01 1.63 4.41
CA LYS A 100 21.12 2.51 4.75
C LYS A 100 20.63 3.93 4.99
N TRP A 101 19.81 4.48 4.12
CA TRP A 101 19.27 5.84 4.24
C TRP A 101 18.46 6.03 5.53
N LEU A 102 17.57 5.07 5.87
CA LEU A 102 16.79 5.11 7.11
C LEU A 102 17.69 5.09 8.35
N MET A 103 18.75 4.29 8.32
CA MET A 103 19.69 4.23 9.45
C MET A 103 20.53 5.49 9.56
N ASP A 104 21.11 5.96 8.45
CA ASP A 104 22.02 7.10 8.43
C ASP A 104 21.30 8.44 8.69
N ARG A 105 20.08 8.59 8.17
CA ARG A 105 19.32 9.84 8.22
C ARG A 105 18.38 9.95 9.41
N LEU A 106 17.66 8.87 9.72
CA LEU A 106 16.60 8.85 10.72
C LEU A 106 16.92 7.97 11.93
N ASN A 107 18.05 7.29 11.94
CA ASN A 107 18.43 6.28 12.95
C ASN A 107 17.34 5.20 13.15
N LEU A 108 16.63 4.84 12.06
CA LEU A 108 15.57 3.86 12.04
C LEU A 108 16.04 2.53 11.44
N GLN A 109 15.77 1.44 12.16
CA GLN A 109 16.07 0.09 11.69
C GLN A 109 14.87 -0.55 11.02
N VAL A 110 15.09 -1.13 9.84
CA VAL A 110 14.08 -1.91 9.12
C VAL A 110 13.96 -3.29 9.74
N SER A 111 12.74 -3.72 10.11
CA SER A 111 12.50 -5.05 10.66
C SER A 111 12.87 -6.14 9.65
N PRO A 112 13.86 -7.02 9.93
CA PRO A 112 14.27 -8.07 9.00
C PRO A 112 13.17 -9.09 8.72
N GLU A 113 12.34 -9.38 9.72
CA GLU A 113 11.26 -10.39 9.64
C GLU A 113 10.10 -9.92 8.73
N LYS A 114 9.80 -8.62 8.75
CA LYS A 114 8.66 -8.05 8.01
C LYS A 114 9.05 -7.55 6.63
N SER A 115 10.31 -7.21 6.40
CA SER A 115 10.79 -6.58 5.18
C SER A 115 11.37 -7.60 4.20
N LYS A 116 10.80 -7.67 3.00
CA LYS A 116 11.20 -8.65 2.00
C LYS A 116 10.94 -8.17 0.58
N ILE A 117 11.76 -8.64 -0.35
CA ILE A 117 11.56 -8.43 -1.78
C ILE A 117 10.64 -9.52 -2.32
N VAL A 118 9.52 -9.12 -2.93
CA VAL A 118 8.50 -10.04 -3.45
C VAL A 118 8.35 -9.88 -4.96
N ASN A 119 8.41 -10.99 -5.70
CA ASN A 119 8.09 -11.00 -7.13
C ASN A 119 6.57 -11.12 -7.31
N LEU A 120 5.93 -10.01 -7.65
CA LEU A 120 4.46 -9.93 -7.80
C LEU A 120 3.89 -10.78 -8.94
N LYS A 121 4.69 -11.22 -9.91
CA LYS A 121 4.24 -12.18 -10.95
C LYS A 121 4.12 -13.61 -10.40
N ARG A 122 4.86 -13.95 -9.33
CA ARG A 122 4.90 -15.29 -8.76
C ARG A 122 4.16 -15.38 -7.44
N HIS A 123 4.29 -14.37 -6.57
CA HIS A 123 3.80 -14.38 -5.20
C HIS A 123 2.88 -13.21 -4.91
N TYR A 124 1.97 -13.39 -3.96
CA TYR A 124 1.18 -12.30 -3.43
C TYR A 124 2.01 -11.42 -2.48
N SER A 125 1.79 -10.12 -2.53
CA SER A 125 2.26 -9.16 -1.54
C SER A 125 1.06 -8.59 -0.79
N GLU A 126 1.15 -8.54 0.53
CA GLU A 126 0.09 -8.02 1.39
C GLU A 126 0.34 -6.56 1.75
N PHE A 127 -0.70 -5.74 1.73
CA PHE A 127 -0.67 -4.34 2.12
C PHE A 127 -2.07 -3.87 2.52
N LEU A 128 -2.23 -3.22 3.68
CA LEU A 128 -3.48 -2.62 4.16
C LEU A 128 -4.69 -3.57 4.09
N GLY A 129 -4.53 -4.82 4.48
CA GLY A 129 -5.63 -5.79 4.45
C GLY A 129 -5.91 -6.42 3.09
N PHE A 130 -5.18 -6.02 2.04
CA PHE A 130 -5.24 -6.60 0.71
C PHE A 130 -4.05 -7.53 0.45
N LYS A 131 -4.24 -8.48 -0.44
CA LYS A 131 -3.17 -9.25 -1.10
C LYS A 131 -3.21 -8.95 -2.59
N MET A 132 -2.07 -8.56 -3.17
CA MET A 132 -1.96 -8.18 -4.57
C MET A 132 -0.97 -9.05 -5.32
N LYS A 133 -1.28 -9.35 -6.59
CA LYS A 133 -0.45 -10.11 -7.51
C LYS A 133 -0.66 -9.60 -8.93
N VAL A 134 0.39 -9.67 -9.76
CA VAL A 134 0.31 -9.35 -11.18
C VAL A 134 -0.08 -10.60 -11.97
N ARG A 135 -1.12 -10.50 -12.82
CA ARG A 135 -1.55 -11.57 -13.72
C ARG A 135 -1.51 -11.14 -15.17
N LYS A 136 -1.22 -12.09 -16.06
CA LYS A 136 -1.34 -11.90 -17.49
C LYS A 136 -2.82 -11.89 -17.89
N LYS A 137 -3.26 -10.85 -18.62
CA LYS A 137 -4.63 -10.73 -19.13
C LYS A 137 -4.58 -10.35 -20.62
N GLY A 138 -4.45 -11.37 -21.46
CA GLY A 138 -4.41 -11.16 -22.92
C GLY A 138 -3.10 -10.54 -23.44
N LYS A 139 -3.20 -9.87 -24.59
CA LYS A 139 -2.09 -9.20 -25.28
C LYS A 139 -2.42 -7.72 -25.51
N CYS A 140 -1.42 -6.87 -25.56
CA CYS A 140 -1.55 -5.49 -26.02
C CYS A 140 -1.70 -5.43 -27.55
N LYS A 141 -2.10 -4.28 -28.13
CA LYS A 141 -2.22 -4.07 -29.59
C LYS A 141 -0.94 -4.43 -30.35
N ASN A 142 0.22 -4.27 -29.75
CA ASN A 142 1.54 -4.62 -30.31
C ASN A 142 1.97 -6.08 -30.07
N GLY A 143 1.04 -6.98 -29.72
CA GLY A 143 1.30 -8.41 -29.50
C GLY A 143 1.93 -8.79 -28.15
N ASN A 144 2.47 -7.82 -27.42
CA ASN A 144 3.10 -8.07 -26.12
C ASN A 144 2.09 -8.51 -25.05
N PRO A 145 2.49 -9.35 -24.06
CA PRO A 145 1.60 -9.78 -23.00
C PRO A 145 1.18 -8.58 -22.13
N LYS A 146 -0.14 -8.41 -21.97
CA LYS A 146 -0.73 -7.43 -21.07
C LYS A 146 -0.77 -8.01 -19.65
N TYR A 147 -0.28 -7.24 -18.68
CA TYR A 147 -0.34 -7.57 -17.27
C TYR A 147 -1.27 -6.63 -16.53
N VAL A 148 -2.03 -7.16 -15.58
CA VAL A 148 -2.94 -6.42 -14.72
C VAL A 148 -2.71 -6.80 -13.26
N ILE A 149 -2.98 -5.87 -12.36
CA ILE A 149 -2.94 -6.14 -10.92
C ILE A 149 -4.25 -6.85 -10.54
N LYS A 150 -4.12 -7.97 -9.82
CA LYS A 150 -5.22 -8.59 -9.10
C LYS A 150 -5.07 -8.27 -7.61
N ALA A 151 -6.01 -7.52 -7.05
CA ALA A 151 -6.11 -7.25 -5.63
C ALA A 151 -7.28 -8.05 -5.04
N CYS A 152 -7.04 -8.77 -3.95
CA CYS A 152 -8.05 -9.52 -3.22
C CYS A 152 -7.95 -9.15 -1.73
N VAL A 153 -9.01 -9.41 -0.99
CA VAL A 153 -8.99 -9.28 0.47
C VAL A 153 -8.02 -10.32 1.05
N LYS A 154 -7.26 -9.94 2.06
CA LYS A 154 -6.32 -10.82 2.77
C LYS A 154 -7.08 -11.92 3.51
N ASP A 155 -6.60 -13.18 3.46
CA ASP A 155 -7.29 -14.33 4.04
C ASP A 155 -7.58 -14.16 5.54
N LYS A 156 -6.60 -13.65 6.30
CA LYS A 156 -6.78 -13.32 7.73
C LYS A 156 -7.86 -12.24 7.96
N ALA A 157 -8.00 -11.29 7.05
CA ALA A 157 -9.04 -10.25 7.14
C ALA A 157 -10.42 -10.86 6.86
N LEU A 158 -10.56 -11.72 5.83
CA LEU A 158 -11.80 -12.44 5.54
C LEU A 158 -12.28 -13.28 6.73
N ILE A 159 -11.37 -14.01 7.38
CA ILE A 159 -11.69 -14.80 8.58
C ILE A 159 -12.24 -13.90 9.70
N LYS A 160 -11.57 -12.76 9.95
CA LYS A 160 -12.03 -11.79 10.98
C LYS A 160 -13.39 -11.20 10.65
N ILE A 161 -13.60 -10.84 9.38
CA ILE A 161 -14.87 -10.25 8.91
C ILE A 161 -16.01 -11.26 9.09
N ARG A 162 -15.80 -12.50 8.62
CA ARG A 162 -16.81 -13.58 8.74
C ARG A 162 -17.10 -13.93 10.20
N LYS A 163 -16.08 -13.98 11.06
CA LYS A 163 -16.27 -14.22 12.48
C LYS A 163 -17.15 -13.12 13.11
N LYS A 164 -16.78 -11.86 12.90
CA LYS A 164 -17.54 -10.72 13.46
C LYS A 164 -18.97 -10.64 12.95
N ALA A 165 -19.20 -10.94 11.66
CA ALA A 165 -20.53 -11.02 11.10
C ALA A 165 -21.38 -12.13 11.75
N LYS A 166 -20.79 -13.34 11.95
CA LYS A 166 -21.44 -14.45 12.66
C LYS A 166 -21.77 -14.11 14.12
N ASP A 167 -20.85 -13.45 14.82
CA ASP A 167 -21.05 -13.04 16.21
C ASP A 167 -22.23 -12.05 16.33
N LEU A 168 -22.34 -11.09 15.41
CA LEU A 168 -23.45 -10.14 15.37
C LEU A 168 -24.78 -10.83 15.05
N ILE A 169 -24.81 -11.79 14.11
CA ILE A 169 -26.02 -12.60 13.81
C ILE A 169 -26.38 -13.47 15.02
N GLY A 170 -25.37 -14.05 15.70
CA GLY A 170 -25.60 -14.83 16.92
C GLY A 170 -26.27 -14.01 18.03
N SER A 171 -25.82 -12.77 18.19
CA SER A 171 -26.44 -11.83 19.17
C SER A 171 -27.88 -11.49 18.79
N LEU A 172 -28.22 -11.34 17.50
CA LEU A 172 -29.59 -11.15 17.02
C LEU A 172 -30.50 -12.32 17.40
N ARG A 173 -30.03 -13.56 17.24
CA ARG A 173 -30.83 -14.76 17.55
C ARG A 173 -31.13 -14.96 19.04
N GLN A 174 -30.32 -14.34 19.91
CA GLN A 174 -30.46 -14.46 21.37
C GLN A 174 -31.27 -13.32 22.00
N THR A 175 -31.69 -12.35 21.20
CA THR A 175 -32.36 -11.16 21.68
C THR A 175 -33.88 -11.31 21.57
N TYR A 176 -34.61 -11.08 22.65
CA TYR A 176 -36.09 -11.12 22.71
C TYR A 176 -36.69 -9.72 22.74
N ASP A 177 -35.92 -8.68 22.99
CA ASP A 177 -36.34 -7.28 23.01
C ASP A 177 -36.27 -6.66 21.62
N LYS A 178 -37.40 -6.19 21.11
CA LYS A 178 -37.52 -5.56 19.77
C LYS A 178 -36.65 -4.31 19.62
N HIS A 179 -36.47 -3.53 20.68
CA HIS A 179 -35.65 -2.33 20.62
C HIS A 179 -34.15 -2.68 20.52
N MET A 180 -33.72 -3.69 21.26
CA MET A 180 -32.35 -4.21 21.15
C MET A 180 -32.11 -4.89 19.82
N GLU A 181 -33.07 -5.65 19.29
CA GLU A 181 -33.04 -6.26 17.97
C GLU A 181 -32.79 -5.22 16.88
N TYR A 182 -33.55 -4.12 16.88
CA TYR A 182 -33.37 -3.03 15.93
C TYR A 182 -31.94 -2.41 15.99
N ARG A 183 -31.42 -2.16 17.18
CA ARG A 183 -30.05 -1.66 17.36
C ARG A 183 -29.00 -2.64 16.82
N LEU A 184 -29.17 -3.93 17.03
CA LEU A 184 -28.25 -4.96 16.54
C LEU A 184 -28.30 -5.06 15.02
N ILE A 185 -29.47 -4.95 14.39
CA ILE A 185 -29.64 -4.89 12.95
C ILE A 185 -28.90 -3.68 12.39
N GLN A 186 -29.08 -2.49 12.96
CA GLN A 186 -28.36 -1.29 12.54
C GLN A 186 -26.84 -1.48 12.65
N LYS A 187 -26.37 -2.06 13.76
CA LYS A 187 -24.95 -2.35 13.98
C LYS A 187 -24.38 -3.33 12.94
N TYR A 188 -25.14 -4.37 12.61
CA TYR A 188 -24.79 -5.34 11.58
C TYR A 188 -24.70 -4.67 10.21
N ASN A 189 -25.71 -3.91 9.81
CA ASN A 189 -25.75 -3.19 8.54
C ASN A 189 -24.59 -2.18 8.42
N ALA A 190 -24.36 -1.37 9.45
CA ALA A 190 -23.23 -0.43 9.49
C ALA A 190 -21.88 -1.15 9.36
N TYR A 191 -21.72 -2.30 9.98
CA TYR A 191 -20.53 -3.12 9.85
C TYR A 191 -20.32 -3.63 8.42
N LEU A 192 -21.38 -4.18 7.78
CA LEU A 192 -21.27 -4.66 6.40
C LEU A 192 -20.99 -3.54 5.40
N ILE A 193 -21.66 -2.39 5.56
CA ILE A 193 -21.41 -1.20 4.73
C ILE A 193 -19.96 -0.74 4.89
N GLY A 194 -19.45 -0.68 6.11
CA GLY A 194 -18.05 -0.32 6.37
C GLY A 194 -17.06 -1.28 5.73
N VAL A 195 -17.30 -2.60 5.82
CA VAL A 195 -16.49 -3.63 5.17
C VAL A 195 -16.54 -3.47 3.65
N HIS A 196 -17.72 -3.31 3.07
CA HIS A 196 -17.91 -3.12 1.63
C HIS A 196 -17.17 -1.87 1.14
N ASN A 197 -17.36 -0.74 1.79
CA ASN A 197 -16.73 0.52 1.41
C ASN A 197 -15.19 0.45 1.49
N TYR A 198 -14.64 -0.27 2.48
CA TYR A 198 -13.20 -0.44 2.59
C TYR A 198 -12.62 -1.35 1.51
N TYR A 199 -13.30 -2.45 1.17
CA TYR A 199 -12.79 -3.46 0.25
C TYR A 199 -13.35 -3.35 -1.18
N CYS A 200 -14.15 -2.32 -1.50
CA CYS A 200 -14.76 -2.14 -2.83
C CYS A 200 -13.74 -2.06 -3.98
N ILE A 201 -12.48 -1.70 -3.70
CA ILE A 201 -11.39 -1.64 -4.68
C ILE A 201 -10.79 -3.01 -5.00
N ALA A 202 -11.16 -4.07 -4.28
CA ALA A 202 -10.70 -5.42 -4.59
C ALA A 202 -11.24 -5.88 -5.96
N THR A 203 -10.40 -6.59 -6.73
CA THR A 203 -10.73 -6.98 -8.13
C THR A 203 -11.92 -7.93 -8.20
N TYR A 204 -12.17 -8.73 -7.15
CA TYR A 204 -13.24 -9.72 -7.09
C TYR A 204 -13.98 -9.65 -5.75
N VAL A 205 -14.36 -8.46 -5.35
CA VAL A 205 -15.06 -8.23 -4.07
C VAL A 205 -16.30 -9.12 -3.93
N ASN A 206 -17.07 -9.32 -5.00
CA ASN A 206 -18.28 -10.15 -4.99
C ASN A 206 -18.01 -11.65 -4.82
N LEU A 207 -16.78 -12.11 -4.99
CA LEU A 207 -16.39 -13.50 -4.78
C LEU A 207 -15.73 -13.71 -3.42
N ASP A 208 -15.26 -12.65 -2.80
CA ASP A 208 -14.59 -12.68 -1.50
C ASP A 208 -15.63 -12.61 -0.35
N PHE A 209 -16.82 -12.06 -0.57
CA PHE A 209 -17.97 -11.91 0.31
C PHE A 209 -19.20 -12.59 -0.28
#